data_681f79ea62408ab589c8db1329e5bb59
#
_entry.id   681f79ea62408ab589c8db1329e5bb59
#
_cell.length_a   1.000
_cell.length_b   1.000
_cell.length_c   1.000
_cell.angle_alpha   90.00
_cell.angle_beta   90.00
_cell.angle_gamma   90.00
#
_symmetry.space_group_name_H-M   'P 1'
#
loop_
_entity.id
_entity.type
_entity.pdbx_description
1 polymer ?
#
loop_
_entity_poly.entity_id
_entity_poly.type
_entity_poly.pdbx_seq_one_letter_code
_entity_poly.pdbx_strand_id
1 'polypeptide(L)'
;RATFEARGYTAWDCTSPAFVRQDAAGATLCIPTAFCSYTGEALDQKTPLLRSMEAINEQSLRLLRLFGNTTSKKVTPSVGPEQEYFIVDREKYLQRKDLIFTGRTLFGAMPPKGQEMDDHYFGSIRERIASYMRDVNIELWKLGVSSKTQHNEVAPAQHELAPIYAVANIAVDHNQLIMETLKKVAGRHGLQCLLHELSLIHISEPTRQEAIS
;
A
#
# COMPACT_ATOMS: atom_id res chain seq x y z
N ARG A 1 21.55 13.65 7.52
CA ARG A 1 22.04 13.31 8.86
C ARG A 1 23.26 12.42 8.69
N ALA A 2 24.44 12.91 9.08
CA ALA A 2 25.59 12.05 9.15
C ALA A 2 25.33 10.96 10.20
N THR A 3 25.34 9.71 9.80
CA THR A 3 25.25 8.61 10.73
C THR A 3 26.66 8.36 11.26
N PHE A 4 26.85 8.56 12.55
CA PHE A 4 28.14 8.31 13.21
C PHE A 4 28.48 6.82 13.30
N GLU A 5 27.53 5.93 13.02
CA GLU A 5 27.82 4.51 12.82
C GLU A 5 28.13 4.25 11.36
N ALA A 6 29.42 4.13 11.10
CA ALA A 6 29.98 3.94 9.76
C ALA A 6 29.74 2.53 9.19
N ARG A 7 28.54 1.98 9.33
CA ARG A 7 28.20 0.64 8.78
C ARG A 7 27.52 0.68 7.43
N GLY A 8 27.08 1.88 7.01
CA GLY A 8 26.37 2.03 5.76
C GLY A 8 26.21 3.48 5.34
N TYR A 9 25.61 3.68 4.20
CA TYR A 9 25.31 4.99 3.64
C TYR A 9 23.93 5.01 3.02
N THR A 10 23.36 6.24 2.92
CA THR A 10 22.10 6.51 2.28
C THR A 10 22.35 7.08 0.89
N ALA A 11 21.75 6.51 -0.13
CA ALA A 11 21.75 7.01 -1.49
C ALA A 11 20.35 7.51 -1.87
N TRP A 12 20.29 8.60 -2.64
CA TRP A 12 19.02 9.08 -3.16
C TRP A 12 18.50 8.13 -4.24
N ASP A 13 17.19 7.85 -4.16
CA ASP A 13 16.50 7.18 -5.25
C ASP A 13 15.95 8.23 -6.21
N CYS A 14 16.70 8.55 -7.24
CA CYS A 14 16.30 9.52 -8.26
C CYS A 14 15.18 9.01 -9.19
N THR A 15 14.75 7.76 -9.04
CA THR A 15 13.67 7.15 -9.83
C THR A 15 12.31 7.25 -9.15
N SER A 16 12.26 7.73 -7.89
CA SER A 16 11.04 7.97 -7.15
C SER A 16 10.91 9.46 -6.81
N PRO A 17 9.73 10.08 -7.01
CA PRO A 17 9.56 11.50 -6.80
C PRO A 17 9.64 11.88 -5.32
N ALA A 18 10.28 13.02 -5.03
CA ALA A 18 10.18 13.64 -3.71
C ALA A 18 8.78 14.25 -3.52
N PHE A 19 8.34 14.33 -2.28
CA PHE A 19 7.02 14.88 -1.94
C PHE A 19 7.07 15.73 -0.67
N VAL A 20 6.07 16.58 -0.49
CA VAL A 20 5.93 17.39 0.73
C VAL A 20 4.84 16.80 1.61
N ARG A 21 5.22 16.45 2.83
CA ARG A 21 4.30 15.99 3.86
C ARG A 21 3.99 17.16 4.80
N GLN A 22 2.69 17.37 5.05
CA GLN A 22 2.22 18.33 6.05
C GLN A 22 1.62 17.63 7.26
N ASP A 23 2.02 18.08 8.45
CA ASP A 23 1.46 17.65 9.72
C ASP A 23 1.36 18.82 10.71
N ALA A 24 1.06 18.54 11.97
CA ALA A 24 0.95 19.58 13.00
C ALA A 24 2.26 20.33 13.29
N ALA A 25 3.40 19.73 12.97
CA ALA A 25 4.72 20.35 13.16
C ALA A 25 5.15 21.24 11.98
N GLY A 26 4.43 21.17 10.86
CA GLY A 26 4.72 21.95 9.66
C GLY A 26 4.88 21.11 8.39
N ALA A 27 5.62 21.64 7.41
CA ALA A 27 5.88 21.00 6.13
C ALA A 27 7.28 20.37 6.11
N THR A 28 7.36 19.10 5.71
CA THR A 28 8.61 18.35 5.58
C THR A 28 8.79 17.86 4.15
N LEU A 29 9.93 18.18 3.53
CA LEU A 29 10.32 17.59 2.26
C LEU A 29 10.83 16.16 2.50
N CYS A 30 10.17 15.18 1.89
CA CYS A 30 10.54 13.78 1.92
C CYS A 30 11.21 13.39 0.60
N ILE A 31 12.43 12.88 0.68
CA ILE A 31 13.21 12.44 -0.47
C ILE A 31 13.41 10.92 -0.35
N PRO A 32 12.90 10.11 -1.30
CA PRO A 32 13.11 8.66 -1.29
C PRO A 32 14.59 8.30 -1.33
N THR A 33 14.99 7.36 -0.49
CA THR A 33 16.38 6.92 -0.35
C THR A 33 16.46 5.40 -0.23
N ALA A 34 17.62 4.86 -0.62
CA ALA A 34 18.03 3.49 -0.34
C ALA A 34 19.16 3.50 0.69
N PHE A 35 19.20 2.48 1.55
CA PHE A 35 20.22 2.34 2.59
C PHE A 35 20.95 1.01 2.44
N CYS A 36 22.26 1.07 2.28
CA CYS A 36 23.11 -0.12 2.09
C CYS A 36 24.41 -0.01 2.88
N SER A 37 25.02 -1.17 3.15
CA SER A 37 26.33 -1.25 3.79
C SER A 37 27.43 -0.80 2.82
N TYR A 38 28.62 -0.54 3.35
CA TYR A 38 29.80 -0.23 2.53
C TYR A 38 30.25 -1.40 1.65
N THR A 39 29.88 -2.62 2.01
CA THR A 39 30.16 -3.84 1.25
C THR A 39 29.03 -4.20 0.30
N GLY A 40 27.94 -3.42 0.29
CA GLY A 40 26.85 -3.54 -0.67
C GLY A 40 25.63 -4.34 -0.21
N GLU A 41 25.61 -4.83 1.04
CA GLU A 41 24.43 -5.50 1.56
C GLU A 41 23.29 -4.51 1.75
N ALA A 42 22.06 -4.95 1.46
CA ALA A 42 20.86 -4.17 1.71
C ALA A 42 20.60 -4.04 3.21
N LEU A 43 20.37 -2.82 3.68
CA LEU A 43 20.00 -2.51 5.06
C LEU A 43 18.54 -2.01 5.14
N ASP A 44 17.85 -1.99 4.02
CA ASP A 44 16.43 -1.61 3.86
C ASP A 44 15.71 -2.58 2.91
N GLN A 45 14.45 -2.31 2.64
CA GLN A 45 13.65 -3.06 1.66
C GLN A 45 13.70 -2.44 0.25
N LYS A 46 14.09 -1.17 0.14
CA LYS A 46 14.20 -0.46 -1.15
C LYS A 46 15.32 -1.02 -2.02
N THR A 47 16.49 -1.26 -1.45
CA THR A 47 17.65 -1.80 -2.17
C THR A 47 17.35 -3.14 -2.85
N PRO A 48 16.75 -4.16 -2.19
CA PRO A 48 16.36 -5.40 -2.87
C PRO A 48 15.35 -5.16 -3.98
N LEU A 49 14.38 -4.27 -3.80
CA LEU A 49 13.40 -3.93 -4.85
C LEU A 49 14.08 -3.37 -6.09
N LEU A 50 14.93 -2.37 -5.94
CA LEU A 50 15.66 -1.76 -7.07
C LEU A 50 16.54 -2.78 -7.79
N ARG A 51 17.24 -3.63 -7.05
CA ARG A 51 18.06 -4.72 -7.62
C ARG A 51 17.23 -5.76 -8.35
N SER A 52 16.07 -6.12 -7.83
CA SER A 52 15.15 -7.07 -8.49
C SER A 52 14.62 -6.51 -9.81
N MET A 53 14.33 -5.20 -9.86
CA MET A 53 13.88 -4.53 -11.08
C MET A 53 15.00 -4.51 -12.15
N GLU A 54 16.25 -4.34 -11.75
CA GLU A 54 17.39 -4.42 -12.69
C GLU A 54 17.62 -5.87 -13.17
N ALA A 55 17.53 -6.84 -12.28
CA ALA A 55 17.67 -8.24 -12.64
C ALA A 55 16.58 -8.69 -13.63
N ILE A 56 15.31 -8.29 -13.41
CA ILE A 56 14.23 -8.63 -14.34
C ILE A 56 14.39 -7.92 -15.68
N ASN A 57 14.85 -6.66 -15.68
CA ASN A 57 15.19 -5.93 -16.90
C ASN A 57 16.21 -6.70 -17.74
N GLU A 58 17.32 -7.09 -17.15
CA GLU A 58 18.41 -7.82 -17.83
C GLU A 58 17.92 -9.16 -18.41
N GLN A 59 17.24 -9.97 -17.62
CA GLN A 59 16.79 -11.30 -18.08
C GLN A 59 15.65 -11.18 -19.11
N SER A 60 14.77 -10.20 -18.99
CA SER A 60 13.73 -9.95 -19.99
C SER A 60 14.32 -9.49 -21.34
N LEU A 61 15.31 -8.61 -21.31
CA LEU A 61 16.00 -8.22 -22.54
C LEU A 61 16.74 -9.40 -23.19
N ARG A 62 17.33 -10.29 -22.39
CA ARG A 62 17.94 -11.52 -22.89
C ARG A 62 16.91 -12.41 -23.59
N LEU A 63 15.75 -12.59 -22.98
CA LEU A 63 14.65 -13.36 -23.57
C LEU A 63 14.12 -12.72 -24.85
N LEU A 64 13.89 -11.41 -24.86
CA LEU A 64 13.40 -10.67 -26.02
C LEU A 64 14.34 -10.81 -27.23
N ARG A 65 15.65 -10.84 -27.02
CA ARG A 65 16.63 -11.07 -28.08
C ARG A 65 16.48 -12.44 -28.74
N LEU A 66 16.12 -13.48 -27.98
CA LEU A 66 15.83 -14.80 -28.53
C LEU A 66 14.60 -14.82 -29.43
N PHE A 67 13.65 -13.92 -29.20
CA PHE A 67 12.48 -13.71 -30.07
C PHE A 67 12.74 -12.70 -31.23
N GLY A 68 14.00 -12.33 -31.45
CA GLY A 68 14.37 -11.42 -32.54
C GLY A 68 14.18 -9.93 -32.24
N ASN A 69 13.78 -9.55 -31.04
CA ASN A 69 13.70 -8.14 -30.65
C ASN A 69 15.09 -7.61 -30.27
N THR A 70 15.69 -6.83 -31.15
CA THR A 70 17.00 -6.21 -30.98
C THR A 70 16.94 -4.71 -30.67
N THR A 71 15.73 -4.12 -30.68
CA THR A 71 15.52 -2.67 -30.55
C THR A 71 15.20 -2.22 -29.11
N SER A 72 14.55 -3.07 -28.31
CA SER A 72 14.23 -2.76 -26.92
C SER A 72 15.51 -2.59 -26.08
N LYS A 73 15.58 -1.49 -25.36
CA LYS A 73 16.73 -1.13 -24.53
C LYS A 73 16.48 -1.33 -23.03
N LYS A 74 15.22 -1.38 -22.62
CA LYS A 74 14.82 -1.52 -21.21
C LYS A 74 13.48 -2.22 -21.10
N VAL A 75 13.35 -3.04 -20.07
CA VAL A 75 12.09 -3.61 -19.61
C VAL A 75 11.86 -3.13 -18.17
N THR A 76 10.68 -2.60 -17.91
CA THR A 76 10.35 -2.03 -16.60
C THR A 76 9.10 -2.71 -16.06
N PRO A 77 9.15 -3.35 -14.89
CA PRO A 77 7.97 -3.92 -14.27
C PRO A 77 7.04 -2.81 -13.76
N SER A 78 5.75 -2.97 -13.94
CA SER A 78 4.72 -2.12 -13.37
C SER A 78 3.79 -2.94 -12.49
N VAL A 79 3.20 -2.29 -11.48
CA VAL A 79 2.24 -2.90 -10.57
C VAL A 79 1.17 -1.90 -10.18
N GLY A 80 -0.06 -2.37 -9.98
CA GLY A 80 -1.16 -1.64 -9.40
C GLY A 80 -1.50 -2.28 -8.06
N PRO A 81 -1.01 -1.75 -6.94
CA PRO A 81 -1.35 -2.28 -5.63
C PRO A 81 -2.82 -1.98 -5.32
N GLU A 82 -3.53 -2.94 -4.79
CA GLU A 82 -4.91 -2.83 -4.32
C GLU A 82 -4.89 -2.92 -2.79
N GLN A 83 -5.02 -1.76 -2.13
CA GLN A 83 -4.97 -1.74 -0.67
C GLN A 83 -6.35 -1.98 -0.08
N GLU A 84 -6.54 -3.14 0.51
CA GLU A 84 -7.72 -3.45 1.30
C GLU A 84 -7.58 -2.96 2.73
N TYR A 85 -8.70 -2.58 3.32
CA TYR A 85 -8.74 -2.08 4.68
C TYR A 85 -10.13 -2.23 5.30
N PHE A 86 -10.17 -2.38 6.63
CA PHE A 86 -11.40 -2.32 7.39
C PHE A 86 -11.60 -0.95 8.00
N ILE A 87 -12.84 -0.49 8.02
CA ILE A 87 -13.23 0.73 8.73
C ILE A 87 -14.19 0.38 9.86
N VAL A 88 -13.81 0.75 11.06
CA VAL A 88 -14.61 0.57 12.26
C VAL A 88 -14.81 1.90 12.98
N ASP A 89 -15.87 1.98 13.78
CA ASP A 89 -16.12 3.14 14.63
C ASP A 89 -15.02 3.26 15.70
N ARG A 90 -14.42 4.48 15.82
CA ARG A 90 -13.29 4.70 16.73
C ARG A 90 -13.65 4.48 18.19
N GLU A 91 -14.86 4.84 18.61
CA GLU A 91 -15.29 4.63 20.00
C GLU A 91 -15.37 3.13 20.31
N LYS A 92 -15.89 2.34 19.38
CA LYS A 92 -15.95 0.87 19.51
C LYS A 92 -14.56 0.23 19.48
N TYR A 93 -13.69 0.71 18.60
CA TYR A 93 -12.29 0.28 18.56
C TYR A 93 -11.59 0.47 19.91
N LEU A 94 -11.75 1.64 20.55
CA LEU A 94 -11.11 1.96 21.83
C LEU A 94 -11.61 1.09 22.99
N GLN A 95 -12.73 0.41 22.85
CA GLN A 95 -13.26 -0.55 23.83
C GLN A 95 -12.70 -1.97 23.64
N ARG A 96 -11.99 -2.23 22.55
CA ARG A 96 -11.51 -3.56 22.13
C ARG A 96 -9.99 -3.66 22.22
N LYS A 97 -9.51 -4.28 23.30
CA LYS A 97 -8.06 -4.45 23.54
C LYS A 97 -7.39 -5.33 22.48
N ASP A 98 -8.07 -6.32 21.95
CA ASP A 98 -7.57 -7.16 20.86
C ASP A 98 -7.31 -6.32 19.60
N LEU A 99 -8.22 -5.45 19.20
CA LEU A 99 -8.02 -4.55 18.06
C LEU A 99 -6.89 -3.55 18.30
N ILE A 100 -6.78 -3.00 19.52
CA ILE A 100 -5.73 -2.03 19.86
C ILE A 100 -4.35 -2.65 19.81
N PHE A 101 -4.17 -3.83 20.41
CA PHE A 101 -2.86 -4.44 20.56
C PHE A 101 -2.42 -5.30 19.37
N THR A 102 -3.36 -5.86 18.62
CA THR A 102 -3.03 -6.79 17.53
C THR A 102 -3.49 -6.31 16.14
N GLY A 103 -4.31 -5.28 16.07
CA GLY A 103 -4.89 -4.78 14.82
C GLY A 103 -6.00 -5.67 14.25
N ARG A 104 -6.37 -6.75 14.93
CA ARG A 104 -7.39 -7.70 14.47
C ARG A 104 -8.27 -8.20 15.60
N THR A 105 -9.41 -8.80 15.25
CA THR A 105 -10.29 -9.47 16.20
C THR A 105 -9.69 -10.81 16.59
N LEU A 106 -9.52 -11.06 17.89
CA LEU A 106 -9.05 -12.35 18.42
C LEU A 106 -10.21 -13.17 19.00
N PHE A 107 -11.25 -12.53 19.48
CA PHE A 107 -12.40 -13.14 20.13
C PHE A 107 -13.65 -12.27 19.94
N GLY A 108 -14.81 -12.88 20.17
CA GLY A 108 -16.11 -12.26 20.02
C GLY A 108 -17.07 -13.13 19.19
N ALA A 109 -18.26 -12.66 19.00
CA ALA A 109 -19.24 -13.34 18.14
C ALA A 109 -18.88 -13.14 16.67
N MET A 110 -19.20 -14.15 15.85
CA MET A 110 -19.15 -13.98 14.42
C MET A 110 -20.16 -12.92 13.95
N PRO A 111 -19.88 -12.20 12.86
CA PRO A 111 -20.85 -11.25 12.31
C PRO A 111 -22.11 -12.00 11.85
N PRO A 112 -23.28 -11.34 11.88
CA PRO A 112 -24.55 -11.96 11.46
C PRO A 112 -24.58 -12.28 9.96
N LYS A 113 -23.79 -11.59 9.17
CA LYS A 113 -23.52 -11.86 7.76
C LYS A 113 -22.01 -12.02 7.55
N GLY A 114 -21.63 -13.02 6.77
CA GLY A 114 -20.28 -13.20 6.26
C GLY A 114 -20.11 -12.65 4.84
N GLN A 115 -19.57 -13.46 3.96
CA GLN A 115 -19.30 -13.10 2.55
C GLN A 115 -20.33 -13.70 1.58
N GLU A 116 -21.44 -14.19 2.09
CA GLU A 116 -22.44 -14.92 1.32
C GLU A 116 -23.01 -14.02 0.20
N MET A 117 -23.04 -14.59 -1.02
CA MET A 117 -23.58 -13.94 -2.23
C MET A 117 -22.99 -12.58 -2.58
N ASP A 118 -21.83 -12.25 -2.03
CA ASP A 118 -21.13 -10.97 -2.25
C ASP A 118 -21.99 -9.73 -1.94
N ASP A 119 -22.91 -9.85 -1.00
CA ASP A 119 -23.87 -8.80 -0.63
C ASP A 119 -23.18 -7.47 -0.28
N HIS A 120 -22.06 -7.52 0.43
CA HIS A 120 -21.31 -6.31 0.80
C HIS A 120 -20.60 -5.70 -0.39
N TYR A 121 -20.04 -6.51 -1.27
CA TYR A 121 -19.32 -6.07 -2.46
C TYR A 121 -20.20 -5.22 -3.39
N PHE A 122 -21.43 -5.68 -3.64
CA PHE A 122 -22.41 -4.97 -4.46
C PHE A 122 -23.26 -3.96 -3.68
N GLY A 123 -23.05 -3.83 -2.38
CA GLY A 123 -23.77 -2.93 -1.52
C GLY A 123 -23.42 -1.46 -1.73
N SER A 124 -24.31 -0.56 -1.30
CA SER A 124 -24.05 0.88 -1.32
C SER A 124 -23.02 1.27 -0.26
N ILE A 125 -22.18 2.25 -0.59
CA ILE A 125 -21.26 2.86 0.38
C ILE A 125 -22.05 3.86 1.22
N ARG A 126 -21.98 3.73 2.54
CA ARG A 126 -22.63 4.67 3.47
C ARG A 126 -22.01 6.06 3.36
N GLU A 127 -22.81 7.10 3.48
CA GLU A 127 -22.39 8.50 3.32
C GLU A 127 -21.16 8.87 4.16
N ARG A 128 -21.12 8.44 5.43
CA ARG A 128 -19.96 8.66 6.32
C ARG A 128 -18.67 8.04 5.75
N ILE A 129 -18.75 6.86 5.16
CA ILE A 129 -17.62 6.17 4.55
C ILE A 129 -17.25 6.83 3.22
N ALA A 130 -18.23 7.19 2.39
CA ALA A 130 -17.99 7.92 1.15
C ALA A 130 -17.28 9.26 1.40
N SER A 131 -17.68 9.99 2.46
CA SER A 131 -17.02 11.23 2.88
C SER A 131 -15.57 10.99 3.29
N TYR A 132 -15.30 9.95 4.05
CA TYR A 132 -13.93 9.52 4.40
C TYR A 132 -13.12 9.18 3.15
N MET A 133 -13.65 8.36 2.25
CA MET A 133 -12.99 7.97 1.00
C MET A 133 -12.63 9.18 0.12
N ARG A 134 -13.53 10.14 -0.01
CA ARG A 134 -13.29 11.39 -0.72
C ARG A 134 -12.10 12.16 -0.13
N ASP A 135 -12.05 12.30 1.19
CA ASP A 135 -10.99 13.04 1.86
C ASP A 135 -9.64 12.30 1.78
N VAL A 136 -9.66 10.96 1.81
CA VAL A 136 -8.46 10.15 1.52
C VAL A 136 -7.93 10.44 0.11
N ASN A 137 -8.79 10.45 -0.90
CA ASN A 137 -8.38 10.76 -2.27
C ASN A 137 -7.74 12.16 -2.37
N ILE A 138 -8.35 13.16 -1.76
CA ILE A 138 -7.82 14.54 -1.78
C ILE A 138 -6.43 14.61 -1.16
N GLU A 139 -6.20 13.96 -0.03
CA GLU A 139 -4.88 13.94 0.61
C GLU A 139 -3.85 13.16 -0.22
N LEU A 140 -4.24 12.05 -0.83
CA LEU A 140 -3.37 11.28 -1.71
C LEU A 140 -3.00 12.04 -2.99
N TRP A 141 -3.92 12.76 -3.60
CA TRP A 141 -3.64 13.57 -4.79
C TRP A 141 -2.66 14.70 -4.48
N LYS A 142 -2.74 15.32 -3.30
CA LYS A 142 -1.74 16.31 -2.84
C LYS A 142 -0.33 15.72 -2.72
N LEU A 143 -0.22 14.42 -2.44
CA LEU A 143 1.05 13.70 -2.38
C LEU A 143 1.52 13.15 -3.74
N GLY A 144 0.74 13.37 -4.80
CA GLY A 144 1.04 12.87 -6.14
C GLY A 144 0.64 11.40 -6.37
N VAL A 145 -0.12 10.81 -5.45
CA VAL A 145 -0.63 9.43 -5.59
C VAL A 145 -1.92 9.44 -6.40
N SER A 146 -1.94 8.78 -7.54
CA SER A 146 -3.10 8.72 -8.45
C SER A 146 -4.13 7.69 -7.99
N SER A 147 -4.67 7.86 -6.78
CA SER A 147 -5.79 7.05 -6.29
C SER A 147 -7.04 7.28 -7.15
N LYS A 148 -7.72 6.23 -7.56
CA LYS A 148 -8.83 6.32 -8.51
C LYS A 148 -10.06 5.54 -8.06
N THR A 149 -9.90 4.28 -7.71
CA THR A 149 -11.00 3.38 -7.41
C THR A 149 -11.11 3.18 -5.92
N GLN A 150 -12.32 3.35 -5.39
CA GLN A 150 -12.67 3.00 -4.01
C GLN A 150 -14.05 2.35 -4.03
N HIS A 151 -14.16 1.16 -3.43
CA HIS A 151 -15.39 0.38 -3.39
C HIS A 151 -15.43 -0.50 -2.14
N ASN A 152 -16.57 -1.17 -1.93
CA ASN A 152 -16.70 -2.19 -0.90
C ASN A 152 -16.02 -3.48 -1.34
N GLU A 153 -15.41 -4.16 -0.39
CA GLU A 153 -14.95 -5.53 -0.53
C GLU A 153 -15.99 -6.54 0.00
N VAL A 154 -15.69 -7.82 -0.15
CA VAL A 154 -16.64 -8.91 0.15
C VAL A 154 -16.95 -9.02 1.64
N ALA A 155 -15.97 -8.76 2.52
CA ALA A 155 -16.19 -8.84 3.96
C ALA A 155 -16.91 -7.61 4.51
N PRO A 156 -17.71 -7.77 5.58
CA PRO A 156 -18.37 -6.65 6.24
C PRO A 156 -17.41 -5.57 6.70
N ALA A 157 -17.71 -4.30 6.39
CA ALA A 157 -16.90 -3.12 6.71
C ALA A 157 -15.50 -3.11 6.09
N GLN A 158 -15.29 -3.92 5.06
CA GLN A 158 -14.08 -3.93 4.26
C GLN A 158 -14.27 -3.08 3.01
N HIS A 159 -13.19 -2.38 2.65
CA HIS A 159 -13.14 -1.51 1.48
C HIS A 159 -11.78 -1.67 0.81
N GLU A 160 -11.70 -1.23 -0.44
CA GLU A 160 -10.47 -1.23 -1.21
C GLU A 160 -10.18 0.15 -1.81
N LEU A 161 -8.91 0.45 -1.94
CA LEU A 161 -8.42 1.59 -2.68
C LEU A 161 -7.40 1.10 -3.71
N ALA A 162 -7.65 1.39 -4.99
CA ALA A 162 -6.75 1.06 -6.08
C ALA A 162 -6.27 2.35 -6.78
N PRO A 163 -4.96 2.64 -6.75
CA PRO A 163 -4.37 3.69 -7.57
C PRO A 163 -4.19 3.21 -9.02
N ILE A 164 -3.92 4.15 -9.92
CA ILE A 164 -3.45 3.81 -11.26
C ILE A 164 -2.09 3.11 -11.12
N TYR A 165 -1.89 2.03 -11.86
CA TYR A 165 -0.63 1.29 -11.87
C TYR A 165 0.56 2.21 -12.24
N ALA A 166 1.71 1.93 -11.69
CA ALA A 166 2.94 2.66 -11.93
C ALA A 166 4.13 1.72 -11.98
N VAL A 167 5.31 2.24 -12.31
CA VAL A 167 6.57 1.49 -12.16
C VAL A 167 6.67 0.94 -10.75
N ALA A 168 7.04 -0.32 -10.62
CA ALA A 168 6.98 -1.07 -9.36
C ALA A 168 7.61 -0.31 -8.17
N ASN A 169 8.74 0.35 -8.37
CA ASN A 169 9.39 1.17 -7.36
C ASN A 169 8.47 2.30 -6.85
N ILE A 170 7.86 3.06 -7.76
CA ILE A 170 6.96 4.17 -7.43
C ILE A 170 5.68 3.64 -6.80
N ALA A 171 5.13 2.55 -7.34
CA ALA A 171 3.90 1.95 -6.83
C ALA A 171 4.04 1.47 -5.38
N VAL A 172 5.19 0.89 -5.02
CA VAL A 172 5.49 0.48 -3.64
C VAL A 172 5.58 1.69 -2.71
N ASP A 173 6.26 2.75 -3.10
CA ASP A 173 6.33 3.99 -2.31
C ASP A 173 4.94 4.61 -2.13
N HIS A 174 4.15 4.67 -3.20
CA HIS A 174 2.78 5.15 -3.15
C HIS A 174 1.92 4.32 -2.20
N ASN A 175 2.09 2.99 -2.17
CA ASN A 175 1.32 2.15 -1.26
C ASN A 175 1.64 2.44 0.22
N GLN A 176 2.88 2.76 0.56
CA GLN A 176 3.22 3.21 1.91
C GLN A 176 2.48 4.52 2.28
N LEU A 177 2.43 5.48 1.35
CA LEU A 177 1.68 6.72 1.54
C LEU A 177 0.18 6.47 1.65
N ILE A 178 -0.38 5.55 0.87
CA ILE A 178 -1.78 5.14 0.95
C ILE A 178 -2.09 4.60 2.35
N MET A 179 -1.33 3.65 2.85
CA MET A 179 -1.53 3.04 4.17
C MET A 179 -1.48 4.07 5.30
N GLU A 180 -0.53 5.01 5.25
CA GLU A 180 -0.44 6.08 6.25
C GLU A 180 -1.64 7.03 6.16
N THR A 181 -2.01 7.43 4.94
CA THR A 181 -3.10 8.38 4.69
C THR A 181 -4.45 7.81 5.13
N LEU A 182 -4.73 6.55 4.82
CA LEU A 182 -5.95 5.84 5.25
C LEU A 182 -6.13 5.92 6.77
N LYS A 183 -5.07 5.63 7.54
CA LYS A 183 -5.11 5.71 9.01
C LYS A 183 -5.29 7.15 9.52
N LYS A 184 -4.55 8.10 8.95
CA LYS A 184 -4.56 9.51 9.38
C LYS A 184 -5.93 10.15 9.14
N VAL A 185 -6.51 9.94 7.96
CA VAL A 185 -7.81 10.52 7.61
C VAL A 185 -8.95 9.86 8.40
N ALA A 186 -8.89 8.55 8.67
CA ALA A 186 -9.90 7.86 9.47
C ALA A 186 -10.12 8.54 10.83
N GLY A 187 -9.04 8.95 11.49
CA GLY A 187 -9.12 9.66 12.77
C GLY A 187 -9.92 10.97 12.70
N ARG A 188 -9.86 11.69 11.58
CA ARG A 188 -10.61 12.95 11.38
C ARG A 188 -12.13 12.71 11.26
N HIS A 189 -12.52 11.51 10.83
CA HIS A 189 -13.91 11.10 10.66
C HIS A 189 -14.48 10.33 11.86
N GLY A 190 -13.76 10.25 13.00
CA GLY A 190 -14.16 9.43 14.14
C GLY A 190 -14.17 7.94 13.80
N LEU A 191 -13.35 7.54 12.85
CA LEU A 191 -13.18 6.17 12.36
C LEU A 191 -11.79 5.65 12.73
N GLN A 192 -11.63 4.34 12.67
CA GLN A 192 -10.34 3.65 12.77
C GLN A 192 -10.18 2.77 11.54
N CYS A 193 -9.07 2.96 10.84
CA CYS A 193 -8.68 2.11 9.73
C CYS A 193 -7.79 0.97 10.25
N LEU A 194 -8.12 -0.25 9.89
CA LEU A 194 -7.36 -1.45 10.18
C LEU A 194 -6.82 -2.01 8.85
N LEU A 195 -5.52 -2.16 8.75
CA LEU A 195 -4.84 -2.68 7.57
C LEU A 195 -4.45 -4.16 7.76
N HIS A 196 -5.35 -4.95 8.30
CA HIS A 196 -5.13 -6.37 8.51
C HIS A 196 -5.87 -7.18 7.44
N GLU A 197 -5.44 -7.03 6.21
CA GLU A 197 -6.00 -7.72 5.05
C GLU A 197 -5.87 -9.24 5.14
N LEU A 198 -4.87 -9.74 5.85
CA LEU A 198 -4.64 -11.18 6.03
C LEU A 198 -5.76 -11.92 6.76
N SER A 199 -6.60 -11.21 7.50
CA SER A 199 -7.78 -11.83 8.10
C SER A 199 -8.79 -12.36 7.07
N LEU A 200 -8.67 -11.91 5.84
CA LEU A 200 -9.51 -12.29 4.70
C LEU A 200 -8.99 -13.48 3.96
N ILE A 201 -7.74 -13.71 4.06
CA ILE A 201 -6.93 -14.60 3.26
C ILE A 201 -7.27 -16.06 3.51
N HIS A 202 -7.76 -16.41 4.66
CA HIS A 202 -8.19 -17.80 4.95
C HIS A 202 -9.26 -18.32 3.98
N ILE A 203 -9.91 -17.42 3.25
CA ILE A 203 -10.96 -17.78 2.28
C ILE A 203 -10.59 -17.35 0.85
N SER A 204 -9.88 -16.24 0.65
CA SER A 204 -9.64 -15.63 -0.68
C SER A 204 -8.21 -15.77 -1.20
N GLU A 205 -7.25 -16.14 -0.35
CA GLU A 205 -5.84 -16.20 -0.74
C GLU A 205 -5.53 -17.10 -1.93
N PRO A 206 -6.08 -18.31 -2.04
CA PRO A 206 -5.83 -19.16 -3.20
C PRO A 206 -6.26 -18.51 -4.52
N THR A 207 -7.36 -17.79 -4.50
CA THR A 207 -7.91 -17.10 -5.67
C THR A 207 -7.06 -15.90 -6.08
N ARG A 208 -6.50 -15.17 -5.12
CA ARG A 208 -5.61 -14.03 -5.40
C ARG A 208 -4.25 -14.45 -5.92
N GLN A 209 -3.69 -15.51 -5.40
CA GLN A 209 -2.43 -16.06 -5.90
C GLN A 209 -2.54 -16.53 -7.34
N GLU A 210 -3.69 -17.09 -7.73
CA GLU A 210 -3.95 -17.47 -9.11
C GLU A 210 -4.14 -16.27 -10.05
N ALA A 211 -4.63 -15.15 -9.54
CA ALA A 211 -4.80 -13.92 -10.32
C ALA A 211 -3.50 -13.13 -10.53
N ILE A 212 -2.46 -13.39 -9.74
CA ILE A 212 -1.16 -12.72 -9.81
C ILE A 212 -0.12 -13.56 -10.59
N SER A 213 -0.39 -14.84 -10.79
CA SER A 213 0.43 -15.74 -11.60
C SER A 213 0.06 -15.68 -13.08
#